data_ce6360e8f8a93bcfe899e440db136e3e
#
_entry.id   ce6360e8f8a93bcfe899e440db136e3e
#
_cell.length_a   1.000
_cell.length_b   1.000
_cell.length_c   1.000
_cell.angle_alpha   90.00
_cell.angle_beta   90.00
_cell.angle_gamma   90.00
#
_symmetry.space_group_name_H-M   'P 1'
#
loop_
_entity.id
_entity.type
_entity.pdbx_description
1 polymer ?
#
loop_
_entity_poly.entity_id
_entity_poly.type
_entity_poly.pdbx_seq_one_letter_code
_entity_poly.pdbx_strand_id
1 'polypeptide(L)'
;MDKWLKAELEKKIGAIKHMSLLDEQGGTSTVRKIVTSQGAFLLKSSSHQRYREWLRREALVLQKLTETHRLPVPVYYGFIQQQHSSHIVMSFEDGITLTSALRKAKGDTEKKKLIKSFGQFLNRLHETELVPDIQPEIDWLDLQIKRAGDYVEKGQAEGSAWLLKELDQHRPVPVQQTMIHGDCTTDNVLVKDGEVCLFIDAAGISAGDPRYDESLAIRNFATNEAFLNAFYEGYCRYRVSKQEFEYFNGGLYEFF
;
A
#
# COMPACT_ATOMS: atom_id res chain seq x y z
N MET A 1 9.80 5.42 24.17
CA MET A 1 10.42 6.33 23.18
C MET A 1 11.60 7.01 23.86
N ASP A 2 12.77 7.01 23.23
CA ASP A 2 13.94 7.69 23.78
C ASP A 2 13.79 9.23 23.70
N LYS A 3 14.59 9.95 24.51
CA LYS A 3 14.50 11.41 24.62
C LYS A 3 14.89 12.13 23.31
N TRP A 4 15.83 11.56 22.56
CA TRP A 4 16.29 12.14 21.31
C TRP A 4 15.19 12.05 20.23
N LEU A 5 14.60 10.86 20.06
CA LEU A 5 13.49 10.67 19.11
C LEU A 5 12.31 11.60 19.42
N LYS A 6 11.98 11.75 20.72
CA LYS A 6 10.93 12.69 21.15
C LYS A 6 11.25 14.12 20.69
N ALA A 7 12.46 14.59 20.93
CA ALA A 7 12.88 15.95 20.54
C ALA A 7 12.82 16.16 19.02
N GLU A 8 13.27 15.16 18.22
CA GLU A 8 13.20 15.24 16.75
C GLU A 8 11.75 15.24 16.22
N LEU A 9 10.86 14.48 16.85
CA LEU A 9 9.42 14.50 16.54
C LEU A 9 8.82 15.88 16.87
N GLU A 10 9.09 16.40 18.06
CA GLU A 10 8.52 17.69 18.51
C GLU A 10 8.98 18.87 17.65
N LYS A 11 10.17 18.82 17.03
CA LYS A 11 10.60 19.80 16.02
C LYS A 11 9.73 19.82 14.77
N LYS A 12 9.13 18.67 14.42
CA LYS A 12 8.34 18.49 13.19
C LYS A 12 6.83 18.73 13.40
N ILE A 13 6.30 18.29 14.53
CA ILE A 13 4.85 18.22 14.78
C ILE A 13 4.40 18.96 16.06
N GLY A 14 5.30 19.68 16.70
CA GLY A 14 5.03 20.40 17.96
C GLY A 14 5.04 19.49 19.19
N ALA A 15 4.86 20.08 20.37
CA ALA A 15 4.95 19.40 21.66
C ALA A 15 3.97 18.24 21.78
N ILE A 16 4.49 17.04 22.10
CA ILE A 16 3.70 15.81 22.22
C ILE A 16 2.92 15.81 23.55
N LYS A 17 1.61 15.78 23.45
CA LYS A 17 0.69 15.68 24.60
C LYS A 17 0.37 14.23 24.96
N HIS A 18 0.18 13.37 23.95
CA HIS A 18 -0.18 11.98 24.13
C HIS A 18 0.37 11.13 22.99
N MET A 19 0.69 9.87 23.28
CA MET A 19 1.09 8.86 22.29
C MET A 19 0.52 7.50 22.72
N SER A 20 -0.14 6.81 21.80
CA SER A 20 -0.70 5.47 21.99
C SER A 20 -0.39 4.55 20.82
N LEU A 21 -0.30 3.25 21.05
CA LEU A 21 -0.33 2.27 19.97
C LEU A 21 -1.70 2.30 19.30
N LEU A 22 -1.75 2.05 17.99
CA LEU A 22 -3.02 1.73 17.34
C LEU A 22 -3.41 0.29 17.65
N ASP A 23 -4.72 0.02 17.70
CA ASP A 23 -5.25 -1.33 17.92
C ASP A 23 -4.90 -2.25 16.73
N GLU A 24 -4.93 -1.72 15.50
CA GLU A 24 -4.52 -2.43 14.28
C GLU A 24 -3.04 -2.14 14.00
N GLN A 25 -2.21 -3.17 14.10
CA GLN A 25 -0.78 -3.13 13.81
C GLN A 25 -0.49 -3.90 12.52
N GLY A 26 0.39 -3.36 11.67
CA GLY A 26 0.94 -4.10 10.53
C GLY A 26 2.04 -5.09 10.95
N GLY A 27 2.36 -6.05 10.08
CA GLY A 27 3.41 -7.05 10.32
C GLY A 27 4.85 -6.50 10.27
N THR A 28 5.07 -5.36 9.62
CA THR A 28 6.41 -4.85 9.30
C THR A 28 6.86 -3.68 10.16
N SER A 29 5.92 -2.99 10.81
CA SER A 29 6.15 -1.74 11.54
C SER A 29 5.26 -1.61 12.77
N THR A 30 5.78 -0.93 13.78
CA THR A 30 4.96 -0.49 14.92
C THR A 30 4.33 0.85 14.60
N VAL A 31 3.02 0.96 14.74
CA VAL A 31 2.24 2.15 14.40
C VAL A 31 1.67 2.80 15.65
N ARG A 32 1.90 4.11 15.82
CA ARG A 32 1.45 4.89 16.97
C ARG A 32 0.73 6.16 16.52
N LYS A 33 -0.35 6.50 17.23
CA LYS A 33 -0.98 7.81 17.14
C LYS A 33 -0.29 8.78 18.09
N ILE A 34 0.06 9.97 17.60
CA ILE A 34 0.62 11.07 18.37
C ILE A 34 -0.37 12.22 18.34
N VAL A 35 -0.67 12.79 19.50
CA VAL A 35 -1.51 13.98 19.65
C VAL A 35 -0.65 15.14 20.13
N THR A 36 -0.71 16.27 19.42
CA THR A 36 -0.04 17.53 19.77
C THR A 36 -1.03 18.67 19.84
N SER A 37 -0.54 19.91 19.99
CA SER A 37 -1.38 21.11 19.84
C SER A 37 -1.72 21.42 18.39
N GLN A 38 -0.98 20.85 17.44
CA GLN A 38 -1.17 21.09 16.00
C GLN A 38 -2.09 20.07 15.32
N GLY A 39 -2.45 18.98 16.04
CA GLY A 39 -3.32 17.93 15.51
C GLY A 39 -2.90 16.52 15.92
N ALA A 40 -3.42 15.54 15.18
CA ALA A 40 -3.06 14.13 15.33
C ALA A 40 -2.17 13.67 14.18
N PHE A 41 -1.18 12.86 14.51
CA PHE A 41 -0.18 12.33 13.58
C PHE A 41 -0.02 10.83 13.77
N LEU A 42 0.45 10.16 12.73
CA LEU A 42 0.84 8.77 12.76
C LEU A 42 2.37 8.66 12.77
N LEU A 43 2.90 7.84 13.65
CA LEU A 43 4.30 7.45 13.68
C LEU A 43 4.41 5.97 13.34
N LYS A 44 4.98 5.65 12.19
CA LYS A 44 5.29 4.29 11.75
C LYS A 44 6.77 4.03 11.97
N SER A 45 7.15 2.95 12.63
CA SER A 45 8.52 2.70 13.08
C SER A 45 8.94 1.25 12.81
N SER A 46 10.16 1.04 12.35
CA SER A 46 10.74 -0.30 12.20
C SER A 46 12.21 -0.34 12.63
N SER A 47 12.63 -1.48 13.20
CA SER A 47 14.01 -1.78 13.53
C SER A 47 14.62 -2.89 12.66
N HIS A 48 13.80 -3.65 11.94
CA HIS A 48 14.28 -4.69 11.03
C HIS A 48 14.83 -4.06 9.74
N GLN A 49 16.05 -4.45 9.30
CA GLN A 49 16.76 -3.79 8.20
C GLN A 49 15.93 -3.71 6.92
N ARG A 50 15.32 -4.80 6.45
CA ARG A 50 14.45 -4.85 5.27
C ARG A 50 13.29 -3.83 5.38
N TYR A 51 12.61 -3.81 6.52
CA TYR A 51 11.45 -2.95 6.73
C TYR A 51 11.84 -1.48 6.93
N ARG A 52 13.05 -1.19 7.41
CA ARG A 52 13.60 0.18 7.45
C ARG A 52 13.80 0.75 6.04
N GLU A 53 14.21 -0.09 5.08
CA GLU A 53 14.34 0.30 3.67
C GLU A 53 12.95 0.58 3.05
N TRP A 54 11.96 -0.23 3.38
CA TRP A 54 10.57 0.01 2.95
C TRP A 54 10.01 1.31 3.52
N LEU A 55 10.21 1.60 4.81
CA LEU A 55 9.82 2.88 5.40
C LEU A 55 10.51 4.08 4.75
N ARG A 56 11.77 3.93 4.36
CA ARG A 56 12.48 4.98 3.63
C ARG A 56 11.87 5.22 2.24
N ARG A 57 11.50 4.16 1.54
CA ARG A 57 10.80 4.28 0.24
C ARG A 57 9.44 4.94 0.41
N GLU A 58 8.65 4.50 1.40
CA GLU A 58 7.37 5.11 1.72
C GLU A 58 7.52 6.62 2.01
N ALA A 59 8.53 6.99 2.79
CA ALA A 59 8.82 8.39 3.07
C ALA A 59 9.11 9.21 1.82
N LEU A 60 9.93 8.69 0.90
CA LEU A 60 10.25 9.36 -0.37
C LEU A 60 9.03 9.51 -1.28
N VAL A 61 8.19 8.46 -1.37
CA VAL A 61 6.96 8.50 -2.17
C VAL A 61 5.97 9.50 -1.57
N LEU A 62 5.68 9.42 -0.27
CA LEU A 62 4.76 10.32 0.40
C LEU A 62 5.23 11.79 0.35
N GLN A 63 6.54 12.05 0.46
CA GLN A 63 7.08 13.39 0.31
C GLN A 63 6.73 13.97 -1.06
N LYS A 64 7.01 13.25 -2.14
CA LYS A 64 6.70 13.66 -3.52
C LYS A 64 5.21 13.84 -3.76
N LEU A 65 4.39 12.93 -3.26
CA LEU A 65 2.93 13.00 -3.39
C LEU A 65 2.34 14.16 -2.57
N THR A 66 2.88 14.47 -1.40
CA THR A 66 2.47 15.63 -0.60
C THR A 66 2.72 16.95 -1.34
N GLU A 67 3.83 17.05 -2.07
CA GLU A 67 4.15 18.23 -2.87
C GLU A 67 3.21 18.42 -4.08
N THR A 68 2.71 17.32 -4.63
CA THR A 68 1.82 17.35 -5.81
C THR A 68 0.33 17.31 -5.50
N HIS A 69 -0.07 16.89 -4.30
CA HIS A 69 -1.46 16.73 -3.84
C HIS A 69 -2.36 15.89 -4.78
N ARG A 70 -1.77 14.94 -5.52
CA ARG A 70 -2.47 14.23 -6.60
C ARG A 70 -3.18 12.95 -6.19
N LEU A 71 -2.77 12.33 -5.07
CA LEU A 71 -3.31 11.04 -4.62
C LEU A 71 -3.84 11.13 -3.18
N PRO A 72 -4.91 10.38 -2.86
CA PRO A 72 -5.44 10.29 -1.50
C PRO A 72 -4.59 9.35 -0.63
N VAL A 73 -3.48 9.88 -0.13
CA VAL A 73 -2.54 9.23 0.78
C VAL A 73 -2.28 10.13 1.99
N PRO A 74 -1.74 9.61 3.12
CA PRO A 74 -1.37 10.43 4.25
C PRO A 74 -0.36 11.53 3.87
N VAL A 75 -0.51 12.71 4.47
CA VAL A 75 0.43 13.84 4.28
C VAL A 75 1.73 13.54 5.01
N TYR A 76 2.85 13.72 4.32
CA TYR A 76 4.20 13.52 4.87
C TYR A 76 4.62 14.69 5.77
N TYR A 77 5.13 14.39 6.97
CA TYR A 77 5.70 15.37 7.91
C TYR A 77 7.18 15.16 8.18
N GLY A 78 7.73 13.97 7.91
CA GLY A 78 9.15 13.75 8.04
C GLY A 78 9.58 12.32 8.20
N PHE A 79 10.87 12.11 7.92
CA PHE A 79 11.55 10.84 8.14
C PHE A 79 12.68 11.04 9.15
N ILE A 80 12.85 10.11 10.08
CA ILE A 80 13.89 10.12 11.13
C ILE A 80 14.60 8.78 11.07
N GLN A 81 15.91 8.83 10.89
CA GLN A 81 16.74 7.62 10.85
C GLN A 81 17.69 7.60 12.04
N GLN A 82 17.67 6.52 12.81
CA GLN A 82 18.60 6.19 13.86
C GLN A 82 19.49 5.00 13.44
N GLN A 83 20.51 4.69 14.23
CA GLN A 83 21.43 3.58 13.95
C GLN A 83 20.67 2.25 13.75
N HIS A 84 19.67 1.95 14.60
CA HIS A 84 18.97 0.68 14.61
C HIS A 84 17.46 0.79 14.32
N SER A 85 16.94 1.97 14.01
CA SER A 85 15.53 2.17 13.69
C SER A 85 15.31 3.27 12.67
N SER A 86 14.18 3.19 11.97
CA SER A 86 13.70 4.24 11.08
C SER A 86 12.24 4.55 11.42
N HIS A 87 11.87 5.81 11.26
CA HIS A 87 10.56 6.32 11.63
C HIS A 87 10.05 7.26 10.55
N ILE A 88 8.79 7.13 10.17
CA ILE A 88 8.09 8.09 9.32
C ILE A 88 6.97 8.73 10.13
N VAL A 89 6.81 10.04 9.98
CA VAL A 89 5.73 10.83 10.56
C VAL A 89 4.83 11.31 9.43
N MET A 90 3.55 11.03 9.55
CA MET A 90 2.54 11.41 8.57
C MET A 90 1.26 11.87 9.26
N SER A 91 0.29 12.43 8.52
CA SER A 91 -1.02 12.75 9.06
C SER A 91 -1.70 11.51 9.63
N PHE A 92 -2.47 11.68 10.71
CA PHE A 92 -3.36 10.64 11.20
C PHE A 92 -4.71 10.82 10.51
N GLU A 93 -5.11 9.80 9.76
CA GLU A 93 -6.39 9.80 9.05
C GLU A 93 -7.42 8.95 9.82
N ASP A 94 -8.61 9.51 10.01
CA ASP A 94 -9.70 8.79 10.64
C ASP A 94 -10.30 7.78 9.64
N GLY A 95 -10.51 6.56 10.12
CA GLY A 95 -11.06 5.47 9.32
C GLY A 95 -10.67 4.12 9.91
N ILE A 96 -11.18 3.06 9.30
CA ILE A 96 -10.78 1.67 9.55
C ILE A 96 -10.39 1.02 8.25
N THR A 97 -9.56 -0.02 8.29
CA THR A 97 -9.21 -0.75 7.07
C THR A 97 -10.46 -1.36 6.41
N LEU A 98 -10.44 -1.53 5.10
CA LEU A 98 -11.56 -2.19 4.40
C LEU A 98 -11.76 -3.62 4.91
N THR A 99 -10.70 -4.33 5.25
CA THR A 99 -10.78 -5.65 5.91
C THR A 99 -11.61 -5.57 7.20
N SER A 100 -11.35 -4.58 8.05
CA SER A 100 -12.11 -4.36 9.28
C SER A 100 -13.55 -3.94 9.02
N ALA A 101 -13.76 -3.09 8.00
CA ALA A 101 -15.11 -2.67 7.59
C ALA A 101 -15.94 -3.86 7.08
N LEU A 102 -15.36 -4.71 6.22
CA LEU A 102 -16.01 -5.92 5.70
C LEU A 102 -16.35 -6.92 6.81
N ARG A 103 -15.50 -7.02 7.84
CA ARG A 103 -15.74 -7.87 9.01
C ARG A 103 -16.90 -7.35 9.88
N LYS A 104 -17.03 -6.01 10.00
CA LYS A 104 -18.09 -5.35 10.77
C LYS A 104 -19.41 -5.20 10.02
N ALA A 105 -19.42 -5.38 8.70
CA ALA A 105 -20.61 -5.22 7.86
C ALA A 105 -21.74 -6.22 8.24
N LYS A 106 -22.98 -5.71 8.32
CA LYS A 106 -24.16 -6.45 8.78
C LYS A 106 -24.74 -7.46 7.78
N GLY A 107 -24.11 -7.59 6.62
CA GLY A 107 -24.55 -8.56 5.60
C GLY A 107 -23.98 -8.25 4.22
N ASP A 108 -24.32 -9.09 3.26
CA ASP A 108 -23.72 -9.05 1.91
C ASP A 108 -24.03 -7.75 1.15
N THR A 109 -25.18 -7.14 1.41
CA THR A 109 -25.53 -5.85 0.77
C THR A 109 -24.56 -4.75 1.17
N GLU A 110 -24.19 -4.67 2.45
CA GLU A 110 -23.24 -3.68 2.95
C GLU A 110 -21.82 -4.00 2.45
N LYS A 111 -21.43 -5.29 2.48
CA LYS A 111 -20.15 -5.74 1.91
C LYS A 111 -20.00 -5.37 0.45
N LYS A 112 -21.05 -5.62 -0.37
CA LYS A 112 -21.06 -5.28 -1.80
C LYS A 112 -20.89 -3.78 -2.05
N LYS A 113 -21.51 -2.91 -1.22
CA LYS A 113 -21.33 -1.47 -1.31
C LYS A 113 -19.88 -1.07 -1.05
N LEU A 114 -19.26 -1.61 0.00
CA LEU A 114 -17.85 -1.38 0.34
C LEU A 114 -16.91 -1.85 -0.77
N ILE A 115 -17.14 -3.05 -1.29
CA ILE A 115 -16.34 -3.63 -2.38
C ILE A 115 -16.49 -2.84 -3.68
N LYS A 116 -17.70 -2.37 -4.01
CA LYS A 116 -17.92 -1.48 -5.15
C LYS A 116 -17.19 -0.15 -4.98
N SER A 117 -17.27 0.44 -3.77
CA SER A 117 -16.51 1.66 -3.44
C SER A 117 -15.01 1.46 -3.61
N PHE A 118 -14.48 0.28 -3.23
CA PHE A 118 -13.08 -0.07 -3.44
C PHE A 118 -12.72 -0.12 -4.93
N GLY A 119 -13.55 -0.78 -5.75
CA GLY A 119 -13.37 -0.78 -7.21
C GLY A 119 -13.35 0.63 -7.80
N GLN A 120 -14.29 1.50 -7.39
CA GLN A 120 -14.32 2.90 -7.82
C GLN A 120 -13.07 3.69 -7.38
N PHE A 121 -12.58 3.41 -6.18
CA PHE A 121 -11.40 4.08 -5.64
C PHE A 121 -10.13 3.68 -6.40
N LEU A 122 -9.96 2.38 -6.66
CA LEU A 122 -8.86 1.88 -7.49
C LEU A 122 -8.95 2.37 -8.94
N ASN A 123 -10.16 2.41 -9.52
CA ASN A 123 -10.36 2.94 -10.88
C ASN A 123 -9.84 4.38 -11.00
N ARG A 124 -10.16 5.25 -10.03
CA ARG A 124 -9.66 6.63 -10.01
C ARG A 124 -8.13 6.70 -9.91
N LEU A 125 -7.49 5.82 -9.13
CA LEU A 125 -6.02 5.76 -9.09
C LEU A 125 -5.44 5.45 -10.47
N HIS A 126 -5.96 4.42 -11.13
CA HIS A 126 -5.48 3.98 -12.44
C HIS A 126 -5.80 4.96 -13.59
N GLU A 127 -6.73 5.90 -13.39
CA GLU A 127 -7.05 7.00 -14.30
C GLU A 127 -6.24 8.27 -14.03
N THR A 128 -5.53 8.33 -12.89
CA THR A 128 -4.69 9.48 -12.55
C THR A 128 -3.50 9.57 -13.51
N GLU A 129 -3.16 10.79 -13.92
CA GLU A 129 -1.95 11.04 -14.69
C GLU A 129 -0.70 10.54 -13.97
N LEU A 130 0.23 9.99 -14.72
CA LEU A 130 1.50 9.52 -14.18
C LEU A 130 2.25 10.67 -13.50
N VAL A 131 2.79 10.41 -12.31
CA VAL A 131 3.63 11.36 -11.58
C VAL A 131 5.08 11.12 -11.98
N PRO A 132 5.74 12.03 -12.72
CA PRO A 132 7.06 11.80 -13.30
C PRO A 132 8.12 11.37 -12.28
N ASP A 133 8.10 11.98 -11.09
CA ASP A 133 9.13 11.79 -10.06
C ASP A 133 9.06 10.43 -9.33
N ILE A 134 8.02 9.65 -9.57
CA ILE A 134 7.86 8.30 -8.99
C ILE A 134 7.72 7.21 -10.04
N GLN A 135 8.06 7.51 -11.30
CA GLN A 135 8.13 6.51 -12.36
C GLN A 135 9.44 5.71 -12.25
N PRO A 136 9.42 4.38 -12.51
CA PRO A 136 10.63 3.61 -12.61
C PRO A 136 11.40 3.98 -13.89
N GLU A 137 12.75 3.89 -13.85
CA GLU A 137 13.62 4.13 -15.01
C GLU A 137 13.53 3.03 -16.07
N ILE A 138 13.07 1.85 -15.69
CA ILE A 138 12.87 0.67 -16.56
C ILE A 138 11.43 0.20 -16.47
N ASP A 139 11.01 -0.71 -17.33
CA ASP A 139 9.69 -1.33 -17.25
C ASP A 139 9.42 -1.85 -15.84
N TRP A 140 8.18 -1.62 -15.36
CA TRP A 140 7.81 -1.95 -13.99
C TRP A 140 7.97 -3.44 -13.68
N LEU A 141 7.56 -4.33 -14.60
CA LEU A 141 7.65 -5.77 -14.38
C LEU A 141 9.11 -6.24 -14.38
N ASP A 142 9.95 -5.68 -15.24
CA ASP A 142 11.41 -5.94 -15.22
C ASP A 142 12.01 -5.56 -13.86
N LEU A 143 11.60 -4.41 -13.33
CA LEU A 143 12.04 -3.96 -12.01
C LEU A 143 11.58 -4.90 -10.90
N GLN A 144 10.32 -5.40 -10.95
CA GLN A 144 9.84 -6.34 -9.93
C GLN A 144 10.56 -7.70 -10.02
N ILE A 145 10.74 -8.26 -11.22
CA ILE A 145 11.48 -9.51 -11.42
C ILE A 145 12.92 -9.39 -10.89
N LYS A 146 13.60 -8.28 -11.19
CA LYS A 146 14.94 -8.01 -10.65
C LYS A 146 14.95 -7.95 -9.12
N ARG A 147 14.00 -7.22 -8.51
CA ARG A 147 13.89 -7.12 -7.03
C ARG A 147 13.58 -8.48 -6.38
N ALA A 148 12.70 -9.25 -7.01
CA ALA A 148 12.41 -10.62 -6.57
C ALA A 148 13.69 -11.49 -6.57
N GLY A 149 14.53 -11.38 -7.61
CA GLY A 149 15.84 -12.01 -7.67
C GLY A 149 16.75 -11.62 -6.51
N ASP A 150 16.87 -10.32 -6.24
CA ASP A 150 17.65 -9.80 -5.11
C ASP A 150 17.16 -10.36 -3.76
N TYR A 151 15.83 -10.50 -3.58
CA TYR A 151 15.26 -11.08 -2.35
C TYR A 151 15.49 -12.58 -2.23
N VAL A 152 15.41 -13.33 -3.34
CA VAL A 152 15.74 -14.75 -3.37
C VAL A 152 17.19 -14.98 -3.01
N GLU A 153 18.13 -14.25 -3.62
CA GLU A 153 19.57 -14.34 -3.32
C GLU A 153 19.90 -14.04 -1.85
N LYS A 154 19.17 -13.13 -1.23
CA LYS A 154 19.33 -12.77 0.19
C LYS A 154 18.56 -13.68 1.14
N GLY A 155 17.81 -14.66 0.65
CA GLY A 155 16.95 -15.52 1.48
C GLY A 155 15.82 -14.75 2.17
N GLN A 156 15.29 -13.70 1.53
CA GLN A 156 14.29 -12.79 2.08
C GLN A 156 12.91 -12.93 1.41
N ALA A 157 12.79 -13.76 0.37
CA ALA A 157 11.52 -14.04 -0.32
C ALA A 157 10.90 -15.33 0.21
N GLU A 158 9.55 -15.41 0.19
CA GLU A 158 8.82 -16.66 0.35
C GLU A 158 8.81 -17.45 -0.97
N GLY A 159 8.76 -16.73 -2.12
CA GLY A 159 8.85 -17.31 -3.45
C GLY A 159 10.22 -17.95 -3.74
N SER A 160 10.19 -19.08 -4.45
CA SER A 160 11.40 -19.83 -4.80
C SER A 160 12.08 -19.31 -6.07
N ALA A 161 13.38 -19.61 -6.25
CA ALA A 161 14.11 -19.33 -7.49
C ALA A 161 13.47 -20.01 -8.72
N TRP A 162 12.83 -21.19 -8.54
CA TRP A 162 12.08 -21.86 -9.60
C TRP A 162 10.84 -21.03 -9.99
N LEU A 163 10.05 -20.58 -9.03
CA LEU A 163 8.87 -19.73 -9.29
C LEU A 163 9.27 -18.45 -10.02
N LEU A 164 10.37 -17.81 -9.60
CA LEU A 164 10.87 -16.60 -10.26
C LEU A 164 11.21 -16.86 -11.73
N LYS A 165 11.86 -17.99 -12.04
CA LYS A 165 12.16 -18.36 -13.41
C LYS A 165 10.91 -18.62 -14.24
N GLU A 166 9.90 -19.27 -13.68
CA GLU A 166 8.62 -19.48 -14.36
C GLU A 166 7.92 -18.16 -14.67
N LEU A 167 7.91 -17.21 -13.72
CA LEU A 167 7.33 -15.89 -13.93
C LEU A 167 8.05 -15.10 -15.03
N ASP A 168 9.38 -15.17 -15.07
CA ASP A 168 10.17 -14.48 -16.08
C ASP A 168 9.95 -15.06 -17.50
N GLN A 169 9.72 -16.36 -17.62
CA GLN A 169 9.47 -17.05 -18.89
C GLN A 169 8.02 -16.90 -19.38
N HIS A 170 7.04 -16.72 -18.48
CA HIS A 170 5.62 -16.70 -18.82
C HIS A 170 4.97 -15.35 -18.51
N ARG A 171 5.67 -14.27 -18.82
CA ARG A 171 5.19 -12.90 -18.61
C ARG A 171 3.86 -12.65 -19.33
N PRO A 172 2.90 -11.96 -18.71
CA PRO A 172 1.70 -11.55 -19.42
C PRO A 172 2.03 -10.53 -20.52
N VAL A 173 1.18 -10.48 -21.54
CA VAL A 173 1.32 -9.46 -22.60
C VAL A 173 1.30 -8.07 -21.97
N PRO A 174 2.25 -7.18 -22.31
CA PRO A 174 2.31 -5.84 -21.76
C PRO A 174 1.02 -5.03 -22.00
N VAL A 175 0.62 -4.25 -20.99
CA VAL A 175 -0.49 -3.29 -21.09
C VAL A 175 0.00 -1.89 -20.77
N GLN A 176 -0.81 -0.88 -21.09
CA GLN A 176 -0.50 0.50 -20.72
C GLN A 176 -0.35 0.62 -19.21
N GLN A 177 0.81 1.08 -18.76
CA GLN A 177 1.08 1.34 -17.35
C GLN A 177 0.27 2.55 -16.85
N THR A 178 -0.09 2.49 -15.58
CA THR A 178 -0.87 3.52 -14.88
C THR A 178 -0.22 3.83 -13.54
N MET A 179 -0.73 4.81 -12.83
CA MET A 179 -0.43 4.90 -11.39
C MET A 179 -1.01 3.68 -10.70
N ILE A 180 -0.18 2.95 -9.95
CA ILE A 180 -0.59 1.80 -9.13
C ILE A 180 -0.19 2.03 -7.67
N HIS A 181 -0.87 1.38 -6.75
CA HIS A 181 -0.50 1.33 -5.34
C HIS A 181 0.69 0.39 -5.09
N GLY A 182 0.74 -0.72 -5.80
CA GLY A 182 1.81 -1.72 -5.70
C GLY A 182 1.71 -2.67 -4.49
N ASP A 183 0.67 -2.52 -3.67
CA ASP A 183 0.23 -3.44 -2.61
C ASP A 183 -1.24 -3.16 -2.26
N CYS A 184 -2.11 -3.15 -3.30
CA CYS A 184 -3.50 -2.71 -3.20
C CYS A 184 -4.41 -3.79 -2.60
N THR A 185 -4.19 -4.12 -1.33
CA THR A 185 -5.03 -5.07 -0.59
C THR A 185 -6.14 -4.36 0.20
N THR A 186 -7.10 -5.13 0.71
CA THR A 186 -8.16 -4.60 1.60
C THR A 186 -7.63 -4.09 2.94
N ASP A 187 -6.38 -4.43 3.31
CA ASP A 187 -5.72 -3.95 4.51
C ASP A 187 -5.05 -2.58 4.30
N ASN A 188 -4.78 -2.21 3.05
CA ASN A 188 -4.05 -1.00 2.67
C ASN A 188 -4.93 0.15 2.16
N VAL A 189 -6.24 0.06 2.41
CA VAL A 189 -7.18 1.16 2.14
C VAL A 189 -8.06 1.42 3.36
N LEU A 190 -8.34 2.71 3.62
CA LEU A 190 -9.22 3.13 4.71
C LEU A 190 -10.63 3.41 4.22
N VAL A 191 -11.60 3.05 5.06
CA VAL A 191 -13.02 3.32 4.91
C VAL A 191 -13.44 4.38 5.93
N LYS A 192 -14.12 5.41 5.46
CA LYS A 192 -14.77 6.42 6.27
C LYS A 192 -16.18 6.66 5.72
N ASP A 193 -17.16 6.77 6.60
CA ASP A 193 -18.57 7.02 6.26
C ASP A 193 -19.16 6.03 5.22
N GLY A 194 -18.65 4.78 5.23
CA GLY A 194 -19.11 3.71 4.33
C GLY A 194 -18.45 3.70 2.95
N GLU A 195 -17.46 4.55 2.70
CA GLU A 195 -16.75 4.64 1.42
C GLU A 195 -15.24 4.48 1.60
N VAL A 196 -14.58 3.84 0.62
CA VAL A 196 -13.11 3.78 0.56
C VAL A 196 -12.58 5.14 0.12
N CYS A 197 -11.66 5.72 0.90
CA CYS A 197 -11.27 7.12 0.73
C CYS A 197 -9.77 7.40 0.76
N LEU A 198 -8.93 6.47 1.26
CA LEU A 198 -7.50 6.73 1.41
C LEU A 198 -6.68 5.45 1.21
N PHE A 199 -5.53 5.56 0.56
CA PHE A 199 -4.50 4.53 0.53
C PHE A 199 -3.52 4.70 1.69
N ILE A 200 -3.11 3.61 2.33
CA ILE A 200 -2.04 3.56 3.32
C ILE A 200 -0.96 2.58 2.86
N ASP A 201 0.20 2.61 3.49
CA ASP A 201 1.36 1.78 3.10
C ASP A 201 1.86 2.05 1.66
N ALA A 202 2.19 3.31 1.41
CA ALA A 202 2.43 3.88 0.08
C ALA A 202 3.80 3.51 -0.55
N ALA A 203 4.59 2.60 0.02
CA ALA A 203 5.95 2.27 -0.43
C ALA A 203 6.02 1.75 -1.88
N GLY A 204 4.94 1.12 -2.35
CA GLY A 204 4.81 0.54 -3.68
C GLY A 204 4.31 1.48 -4.76
N ILE A 205 3.77 2.66 -4.40
CA ILE A 205 3.15 3.58 -5.37
C ILE A 205 4.15 3.99 -6.44
N SER A 206 3.79 3.73 -7.70
CA SER A 206 4.60 4.03 -8.89
C SER A 206 3.76 3.96 -10.16
N ALA A 207 4.36 4.26 -11.33
CA ALA A 207 3.82 3.77 -12.58
C ALA A 207 4.06 2.26 -12.68
N GLY A 208 3.03 1.49 -13.10
CA GLY A 208 3.13 0.04 -13.18
C GLY A 208 1.94 -0.63 -13.86
N ASP A 209 1.92 -1.95 -13.83
CA ASP A 209 0.85 -2.76 -14.42
C ASP A 209 -0.41 -2.74 -13.52
N PRO A 210 -1.53 -2.16 -13.98
CA PRO A 210 -2.75 -2.06 -13.18
C PRO A 210 -3.34 -3.41 -12.78
N ARG A 211 -3.05 -4.48 -13.53
CA ARG A 211 -3.53 -5.83 -13.23
C ARG A 211 -2.94 -6.41 -11.96
N TYR A 212 -1.73 -5.93 -11.57
CA TYR A 212 -1.14 -6.28 -10.29
C TYR A 212 -2.01 -5.79 -9.12
N ASP A 213 -2.33 -4.50 -9.10
CA ASP A 213 -3.22 -3.94 -8.07
C ASP A 213 -4.61 -4.58 -8.09
N GLU A 214 -5.18 -4.79 -9.28
CA GLU A 214 -6.48 -5.44 -9.44
C GLU A 214 -6.48 -6.84 -8.83
N SER A 215 -5.42 -7.64 -9.11
CA SER A 215 -5.28 -9.00 -8.57
C SER A 215 -5.19 -9.00 -7.04
N LEU A 216 -4.45 -8.06 -6.45
CA LEU A 216 -4.34 -7.95 -5.00
C LEU A 216 -5.64 -7.43 -4.37
N ALA A 217 -6.33 -6.50 -5.03
CA ALA A 217 -7.60 -5.96 -4.55
C ALA A 217 -8.69 -7.02 -4.42
N ILE A 218 -8.78 -7.95 -5.39
CA ILE A 218 -9.83 -8.98 -5.39
C ILE A 218 -9.45 -10.26 -4.64
N ARG A 219 -8.20 -10.43 -4.20
CA ARG A 219 -7.65 -11.69 -3.66
C ARG A 219 -8.52 -12.35 -2.58
N ASN A 220 -9.10 -11.56 -1.70
CA ASN A 220 -9.87 -12.06 -0.55
C ASN A 220 -11.30 -12.50 -0.92
N PHE A 221 -11.75 -12.20 -2.14
CA PHE A 221 -13.09 -12.55 -2.62
C PHE A 221 -13.11 -13.04 -4.08
N ALA A 222 -11.96 -13.42 -4.62
CA ALA A 222 -11.82 -13.88 -6.01
C ALA A 222 -12.71 -15.10 -6.36
N THR A 223 -13.08 -15.90 -5.38
CA THR A 223 -13.96 -17.06 -5.55
C THR A 223 -15.45 -16.75 -5.32
N ASN A 224 -15.80 -15.53 -4.88
CA ASN A 224 -17.17 -15.10 -4.65
C ASN A 224 -17.65 -14.24 -5.82
N GLU A 225 -18.40 -14.84 -6.74
CA GLU A 225 -18.90 -14.17 -7.95
C GLU A 225 -19.71 -12.89 -7.64
N ALA A 226 -20.52 -12.90 -6.58
CA ALA A 226 -21.33 -11.74 -6.21
C ALA A 226 -20.49 -10.56 -5.72
N PHE A 227 -19.37 -10.81 -5.06
CA PHE A 227 -18.44 -9.79 -4.63
C PHE A 227 -17.52 -9.33 -5.76
N LEU A 228 -17.08 -10.25 -6.63
CA LEU A 228 -16.36 -9.89 -7.85
C LEU A 228 -17.20 -8.97 -8.75
N ASN A 229 -18.46 -9.28 -8.96
CA ASN A 229 -19.36 -8.44 -9.74
C ASN A 229 -19.51 -7.06 -9.10
N ALA A 230 -19.67 -6.97 -7.77
CA ALA A 230 -19.72 -5.69 -7.06
C ALA A 230 -18.43 -4.86 -7.23
N PHE A 231 -17.25 -5.50 -7.21
CA PHE A 231 -15.98 -4.82 -7.48
C PHE A 231 -15.94 -4.27 -8.91
N TYR A 232 -16.28 -5.08 -9.90
CA TYR A 232 -16.28 -4.69 -11.32
C TYR A 232 -17.43 -3.75 -11.72
N GLU A 233 -18.45 -3.59 -10.89
CA GLU A 233 -19.39 -2.45 -11.05
C GLU A 233 -18.73 -1.10 -10.72
N GLY A 234 -17.66 -1.10 -9.93
CA GLY A 234 -16.90 0.09 -9.59
C GLY A 234 -15.61 0.25 -10.40
N TYR A 235 -14.95 -0.84 -10.76
CA TYR A 235 -13.72 -0.87 -11.53
C TYR A 235 -13.98 -1.30 -12.97
N CYS A 236 -13.72 -0.42 -13.94
CA CYS A 236 -14.12 -0.60 -15.33
C CYS A 236 -12.95 -0.71 -16.32
N ARG A 237 -11.70 -0.62 -15.84
CA ARG A 237 -10.52 -0.49 -16.72
C ARG A 237 -10.06 -1.81 -17.31
N TYR A 238 -9.92 -2.84 -16.49
CA TYR A 238 -9.54 -4.19 -16.89
C TYR A 238 -10.45 -5.21 -16.18
N ARG A 239 -10.33 -6.44 -16.58
CA ARG A 239 -10.84 -7.57 -15.84
C ARG A 239 -9.81 -8.69 -15.98
N VAL A 240 -9.00 -8.89 -14.95
CA VAL A 240 -7.95 -9.91 -14.97
C VAL A 240 -8.51 -11.27 -15.27
N SER A 241 -7.87 -11.98 -16.19
CA SER A 241 -8.12 -13.40 -16.42
C SER A 241 -7.62 -14.22 -15.24
N LYS A 242 -8.06 -15.46 -15.15
CA LYS A 242 -7.57 -16.39 -14.12
C LYS A 242 -6.04 -16.54 -14.18
N GLN A 243 -5.47 -16.61 -15.40
CA GLN A 243 -4.03 -16.75 -15.59
C GLN A 243 -3.25 -15.52 -15.11
N GLU A 244 -3.74 -14.31 -15.41
CA GLU A 244 -3.14 -13.07 -14.93
C GLU A 244 -3.25 -12.93 -13.40
N PHE A 245 -4.41 -13.29 -12.83
CA PHE A 245 -4.59 -13.31 -11.38
C PHE A 245 -3.60 -14.27 -10.70
N GLU A 246 -3.43 -15.49 -11.23
CA GLU A 246 -2.46 -16.45 -10.70
C GLU A 246 -1.02 -15.94 -10.85
N TYR A 247 -0.67 -15.32 -12.00
CA TYR A 247 0.64 -14.73 -12.23
C TYR A 247 0.98 -13.65 -11.21
N PHE A 248 0.06 -12.71 -10.96
CA PHE A 248 0.32 -11.57 -10.07
C PHE A 248 0.13 -11.92 -8.60
N ASN A 249 -1.01 -12.50 -8.20
CA ASN A 249 -1.32 -12.77 -6.79
C ASN A 249 -0.65 -14.03 -6.26
N GLY A 250 -0.69 -15.14 -6.98
CA GLY A 250 -0.08 -16.41 -6.56
C GLY A 250 1.36 -16.59 -7.04
N GLY A 251 1.89 -15.66 -7.80
CA GLY A 251 3.24 -15.69 -8.35
C GLY A 251 4.09 -14.51 -7.89
N LEU A 252 3.95 -13.36 -8.55
CA LEU A 252 4.82 -12.21 -8.31
C LEU A 252 4.74 -11.68 -6.87
N TYR A 253 3.56 -11.70 -6.26
CA TYR A 253 3.36 -11.22 -4.89
C TYR A 253 4.08 -12.04 -3.82
N GLU A 254 4.43 -13.31 -4.09
CA GLU A 254 5.17 -14.19 -3.16
C GLU A 254 6.60 -13.70 -2.84
N PHE A 255 7.06 -12.67 -3.53
CA PHE A 255 8.42 -12.12 -3.33
C PHE A 255 8.45 -10.83 -2.49
N PHE A 256 7.27 -10.26 -2.13
CA PHE A 256 7.18 -8.91 -1.51
C PHE A 256 6.43 -8.85 -0.17
#